data_a345768fb55cbcdf653aff64053d3382
#
_entry.id   a345768fb55cbcdf653aff64053d3382
#
_cell.length_a   1.000
_cell.length_b   1.000
_cell.length_c   1.000
_cell.angle_alpha   90.00
_cell.angle_beta   90.00
_cell.angle_gamma   90.00
#
_symmetry.space_group_name_H-M   'P 1'
#
loop_
_entity.id
_entity.type
_entity.pdbx_description
1 polymer ?
#
loop_
_entity_poly.entity_id
_entity_poly.type
_entity_poly.pdbx_seq_one_letter_code
_entity_poly.pdbx_strand_id
1 'polypeptide(L)'
;MSDETEGQEGEELEGKKKKGKRAIVIIAAAVVLLLVLGGGGAAYFFLFAGQSEEAEVKPELPKVTVFYDLPDILVNLNSTGRQASYLKLKVALEHNDPLATPKLNELLPRVTDNFQIYLRELRPDDLVGSAGLYRLKEELLIRVNQAVAPIKINDVLFKEMLIQ
;
A
#
# COMPACT_ATOMS: atom_id res chain seq x y z
N MET A 1 -12.29 -27.94 -101.73
CA MET A 1 -11.01 -28.59 -101.47
C MET A 1 -10.66 -28.20 -100.07
N SER A 2 -11.12 -28.99 -99.09
CA SER A 2 -10.22 -29.80 -98.21
C SER A 2 -9.51 -28.87 -97.24
N ASP A 3 -9.45 -28.96 -95.97
CA ASP A 3 -9.65 -30.11 -95.07
C ASP A 3 -9.31 -29.58 -93.67
N GLU A 4 -9.96 -30.14 -92.72
CA GLU A 4 -9.44 -30.51 -91.41
C GLU A 4 -8.75 -29.42 -90.57
N THR A 5 -9.20 -29.15 -89.35
CA THR A 5 -8.67 -30.00 -88.24
C THR A 5 -9.40 -29.73 -86.94
N GLU A 6 -9.87 -30.83 -86.39
CA GLU A 6 -10.27 -30.97 -84.99
C GLU A 6 -9.11 -30.76 -84.03
N GLY A 7 -9.51 -30.41 -82.81
CA GLY A 7 -8.81 -30.90 -81.64
C GLY A 7 -7.97 -29.91 -80.85
N GLN A 8 -8.63 -29.25 -79.91
CA GLN A 8 -8.04 -28.95 -78.58
C GLN A 8 -9.07 -28.26 -77.61
N GLU A 9 -10.09 -29.03 -77.30
CA GLU A 9 -10.89 -28.78 -76.09
C GLU A 9 -10.69 -29.93 -75.14
N GLY A 10 -9.80 -29.80 -74.19
CA GLY A 10 -9.62 -30.88 -73.24
C GLY A 10 -8.79 -30.65 -72.01
N GLU A 11 -8.11 -29.53 -71.83
CA GLU A 11 -7.12 -29.41 -70.73
C GLU A 11 -7.28 -28.23 -69.75
N GLU A 12 -8.29 -27.36 -69.90
CA GLU A 12 -8.42 -26.17 -69.07
C GLU A 12 -9.43 -26.27 -67.87
N LEU A 13 -10.08 -27.38 -67.66
CA LEU A 13 -11.11 -27.52 -66.60
C LEU A 13 -10.67 -28.23 -65.30
N GLU A 14 -9.52 -28.85 -65.23
CA GLU A 14 -9.06 -29.48 -63.99
C GLU A 14 -8.21 -28.61 -63.08
N GLY A 15 -7.60 -27.55 -63.56
CA GLY A 15 -6.78 -26.62 -62.81
C GLY A 15 -7.56 -25.64 -61.91
N LYS A 16 -8.81 -25.29 -62.27
CA LYS A 16 -9.66 -24.34 -61.50
C LYS A 16 -10.35 -24.96 -60.27
N LYS A 17 -10.63 -26.27 -60.29
CA LYS A 17 -11.29 -26.93 -59.17
C LYS A 17 -10.36 -27.20 -57.97
N LYS A 18 -9.05 -27.34 -58.18
CA LYS A 18 -8.07 -27.55 -57.11
C LYS A 18 -7.68 -26.26 -56.40
N LYS A 19 -7.70 -25.08 -57.09
CA LYS A 19 -7.43 -23.76 -56.48
C LYS A 19 -8.58 -23.31 -55.57
N GLY A 20 -9.84 -23.57 -55.93
CA GLY A 20 -11.01 -23.21 -55.12
C GLY A 20 -11.07 -23.99 -53.80
N LYS A 21 -10.76 -25.29 -53.83
CA LYS A 21 -10.77 -26.12 -52.60
C LYS A 21 -9.67 -25.71 -51.60
N ARG A 22 -8.49 -25.31 -52.07
CA ARG A 22 -7.39 -24.82 -51.24
C ARG A 22 -7.72 -23.44 -50.64
N ALA A 23 -8.34 -22.55 -51.44
CA ALA A 23 -8.80 -21.27 -50.94
C ALA A 23 -9.90 -21.41 -49.88
N ILE A 24 -10.85 -22.30 -50.05
CA ILE A 24 -11.91 -22.60 -49.07
C ILE A 24 -11.32 -23.18 -47.78
N VAL A 25 -10.34 -24.05 -47.88
CA VAL A 25 -9.65 -24.62 -46.68
C VAL A 25 -8.86 -23.54 -45.93
N ILE A 26 -8.19 -22.65 -46.65
CA ILE A 26 -7.45 -21.54 -46.01
C ILE A 26 -8.41 -20.55 -45.32
N ILE A 27 -9.54 -20.23 -45.96
CA ILE A 27 -10.56 -19.36 -45.38
C ILE A 27 -11.21 -20.01 -44.17
N ALA A 28 -11.52 -21.31 -44.24
CA ALA A 28 -12.05 -22.06 -43.09
C ALA A 28 -11.05 -22.11 -41.92
N ALA A 29 -9.77 -22.36 -42.22
CA ALA A 29 -8.71 -22.34 -41.19
C ALA A 29 -8.54 -20.93 -40.56
N ALA A 30 -8.61 -19.88 -41.34
CA ALA A 30 -8.55 -18.51 -40.84
C ALA A 30 -9.75 -18.14 -39.94
N VAL A 31 -10.96 -18.62 -40.31
CA VAL A 31 -12.17 -18.38 -39.49
C VAL A 31 -12.09 -19.16 -38.18
N VAL A 32 -11.61 -20.40 -38.20
CA VAL A 32 -11.40 -21.17 -36.96
C VAL A 32 -10.34 -20.53 -36.08
N LEU A 33 -9.25 -20.03 -36.66
CA LEU A 33 -8.20 -19.30 -35.91
C LEU A 33 -8.76 -18.01 -35.26
N LEU A 34 -9.60 -17.26 -35.99
CA LEU A 34 -10.27 -16.06 -35.47
C LEU A 34 -11.27 -16.40 -34.35
N LEU A 35 -11.99 -17.52 -34.44
CA LEU A 35 -12.90 -17.97 -33.39
C LEU A 35 -12.15 -18.44 -32.14
N VAL A 36 -10.99 -19.10 -32.29
CA VAL A 36 -10.15 -19.54 -31.16
C VAL A 36 -9.49 -18.31 -30.47
N LEU A 37 -8.97 -17.36 -31.23
CA LEU A 37 -8.33 -16.16 -30.69
C LEU A 37 -9.37 -15.19 -30.10
N GLY A 38 -10.52 -15.00 -30.75
CA GLY A 38 -11.60 -14.12 -30.26
C GLY A 38 -12.39 -14.75 -29.13
N GLY A 39 -12.77 -16.00 -29.23
CA GLY A 39 -13.52 -16.73 -28.20
C GLY A 39 -12.67 -17.05 -26.97
N GLY A 40 -11.41 -17.44 -27.15
CA GLY A 40 -10.47 -17.69 -26.07
C GLY A 40 -10.11 -16.41 -25.31
N GLY A 41 -9.94 -15.29 -26.02
CA GLY A 41 -9.68 -13.98 -25.40
C GLY A 41 -10.86 -13.46 -24.60
N ALA A 42 -12.09 -13.61 -25.13
CA ALA A 42 -13.30 -13.21 -24.42
C ALA A 42 -13.57 -14.09 -23.19
N ALA A 43 -13.37 -15.39 -23.29
CA ALA A 43 -13.50 -16.32 -22.16
C ALA A 43 -12.43 -16.06 -21.10
N TYR A 44 -11.18 -15.81 -21.50
CA TYR A 44 -10.10 -15.45 -20.58
C TYR A 44 -10.39 -14.12 -19.88
N PHE A 45 -10.87 -13.10 -20.62
CA PHE A 45 -11.26 -11.82 -20.05
C PHE A 45 -12.45 -11.97 -19.09
N PHE A 46 -13.47 -12.78 -19.43
CA PHE A 46 -14.64 -12.98 -18.56
C PHE A 46 -14.31 -13.81 -17.31
N LEU A 47 -13.40 -14.79 -17.40
CA LEU A 47 -12.97 -15.60 -16.26
C LEU A 47 -11.96 -14.90 -15.36
N PHE A 48 -11.12 -14.02 -15.91
CA PHE A 48 -10.08 -13.32 -15.14
C PHE A 48 -10.43 -11.88 -14.78
N ALA A 49 -11.17 -11.16 -15.61
CA ALA A 49 -11.62 -9.78 -15.29
C ALA A 49 -12.84 -9.74 -14.35
N GLY A 50 -13.54 -10.87 -14.17
CA GLY A 50 -14.65 -10.99 -13.21
C GLY A 50 -14.22 -11.23 -11.77
N GLN A 51 -12.93 -11.44 -11.51
CA GLN A 51 -12.34 -11.36 -10.16
C GLN A 51 -11.76 -9.97 -9.92
N SER A 52 -12.54 -8.93 -10.13
CA SER A 52 -12.49 -7.83 -9.18
C SER A 52 -12.93 -8.46 -7.86
N GLU A 53 -12.00 -8.76 -6.97
CA GLU A 53 -12.32 -8.80 -5.55
C GLU A 53 -13.07 -7.48 -5.31
N GLU A 54 -14.39 -7.55 -5.25
CA GLU A 54 -15.13 -6.63 -4.41
C GLU A 54 -14.42 -6.81 -3.07
N ALA A 55 -13.46 -5.93 -2.80
CA ALA A 55 -13.00 -5.70 -1.46
C ALA A 55 -14.31 -5.40 -0.73
N GLU A 56 -14.83 -6.43 -0.07
CA GLU A 56 -15.93 -6.33 0.86
C GLU A 56 -15.48 -5.22 1.79
N VAL A 57 -15.96 -4.01 1.54
CA VAL A 57 -15.81 -2.88 2.46
C VAL A 57 -16.61 -3.32 3.67
N LYS A 58 -15.96 -4.19 4.44
CA LYS A 58 -16.41 -4.56 5.78
C LYS A 58 -16.64 -3.22 6.43
N PRO A 59 -17.87 -2.85 6.80
CA PRO A 59 -18.11 -1.58 7.47
C PRO A 59 -17.18 -1.57 8.67
N GLU A 60 -16.08 -0.80 8.57
CA GLU A 60 -15.22 -0.57 9.69
C GLU A 60 -16.12 0.10 10.73
N LEU A 61 -16.45 -0.67 11.77
CA LEU A 61 -17.07 -0.12 12.97
C LEU A 61 -16.29 1.14 13.31
N PRO A 62 -16.95 2.25 13.65
CA PRO A 62 -16.27 3.50 13.96
C PRO A 62 -15.18 3.18 14.98
N LYS A 63 -13.92 3.35 14.57
CA LYS A 63 -12.78 3.14 15.45
C LYS A 63 -12.92 4.14 16.57
N VAL A 64 -13.23 3.66 17.76
CA VAL A 64 -13.26 4.51 18.96
C VAL A 64 -11.84 4.99 19.18
N THR A 65 -11.61 6.29 19.00
CA THR A 65 -10.33 6.91 19.27
C THR A 65 -10.33 7.38 20.72
N VAL A 66 -9.38 6.92 21.50
CA VAL A 66 -9.17 7.28 22.89
C VAL A 66 -7.84 8.00 23.01
N PHE A 67 -7.83 9.12 23.74
CA PHE A 67 -6.61 9.86 24.05
C PHE A 67 -6.24 9.63 25.51
N TYR A 68 -4.99 9.25 25.72
CA TYR A 68 -4.41 9.04 27.04
C TYR A 68 -3.31 10.06 27.29
N ASP A 69 -3.53 10.97 28.24
CA ASP A 69 -2.57 12.02 28.58
C ASP A 69 -1.43 11.48 29.46
N LEU A 70 -0.19 11.78 29.07
CA LEU A 70 0.98 11.50 29.91
C LEU A 70 1.23 12.66 30.86
N PRO A 71 1.92 12.40 32.00
CA PRO A 71 2.43 13.48 32.87
C PRO A 71 3.39 14.36 32.11
N ASP A 72 3.54 15.61 32.57
CA ASP A 72 4.49 16.55 32.00
C ASP A 72 5.91 15.99 32.09
N ILE A 73 6.61 15.97 30.96
CA ILE A 73 7.98 15.51 30.86
C ILE A 73 8.89 16.74 30.79
N LEU A 74 9.79 16.86 31.76
CA LEU A 74 10.83 17.88 31.79
C LEU A 74 12.21 17.22 31.75
N VAL A 75 13.00 17.52 30.72
CA VAL A 75 14.33 16.98 30.55
C VAL A 75 15.35 18.06 30.21
N ASN A 76 16.60 17.83 30.58
CA ASN A 76 17.73 18.61 30.08
C ASN A 76 18.19 18.02 28.74
N LEU A 77 18.24 18.85 27.69
CA LEU A 77 18.73 18.46 26.37
C LEU A 77 20.27 18.39 26.35
N ASN A 78 20.79 17.60 25.44
CA ASN A 78 22.23 17.50 25.20
C ASN A 78 22.73 18.78 24.52
N SER A 79 23.12 19.79 25.31
CA SER A 79 23.67 21.04 24.82
C SER A 79 25.19 21.06 24.96
N THR A 80 25.90 21.41 23.89
CA THR A 80 27.36 21.56 23.89
C THR A 80 27.82 22.94 24.41
N GLY A 81 26.86 23.81 24.78
CA GLY A 81 27.11 25.14 25.25
C GLY A 81 27.25 25.25 26.78
N ARG A 82 27.60 26.46 27.28
CA ARG A 82 27.65 26.76 28.72
C ARG A 82 26.28 26.90 29.38
N GLN A 83 25.23 27.00 28.57
CA GLN A 83 23.86 27.13 29.07
C GLN A 83 23.14 25.77 28.90
N ALA A 84 22.47 25.33 29.97
CA ALA A 84 21.61 24.20 29.96
C ALA A 84 20.32 24.55 29.20
N SER A 85 19.92 23.66 28.27
CA SER A 85 18.65 23.79 27.56
C SER A 85 17.67 22.75 28.06
N TYR A 86 16.49 23.18 28.43
CA TYR A 86 15.44 22.33 28.98
C TYR A 86 14.32 22.19 27.97
N LEU A 87 13.84 20.96 27.82
CA LEU A 87 12.63 20.65 27.06
C LEU A 87 11.50 20.31 28.02
N LYS A 88 10.42 21.09 27.98
CA LYS A 88 9.14 20.71 28.58
C LYS A 88 8.21 20.19 27.50
N LEU A 89 7.71 18.96 27.68
CA LEU A 89 6.88 18.28 26.71
C LEU A 89 5.61 17.73 27.36
N LYS A 90 4.44 18.04 26.79
CA LYS A 90 3.15 17.41 27.12
C LYS A 90 2.67 16.61 25.94
N VAL A 91 2.37 15.35 26.19
CA VAL A 91 2.03 14.35 25.16
C VAL A 91 0.74 13.66 25.50
N ALA A 92 -0.09 13.40 24.49
CA ALA A 92 -1.19 12.46 24.57
C ALA A 92 -0.92 11.28 23.60
N LEU A 93 -1.26 10.08 24.04
CA LEU A 93 -1.19 8.86 23.23
C LEU A 93 -2.57 8.57 22.65
N GLU A 94 -2.61 8.28 21.35
CA GLU A 94 -3.83 7.87 20.67
C GLU A 94 -3.89 6.35 20.55
N HIS A 95 -5.00 5.74 20.97
CA HIS A 95 -5.24 4.31 20.82
C HIS A 95 -6.72 3.99 20.57
N ASN A 96 -7.03 2.78 20.08
CA ASN A 96 -8.40 2.39 19.69
C ASN A 96 -9.06 1.42 20.67
N ASP A 97 -8.41 1.08 21.77
CA ASP A 97 -8.94 0.14 22.77
C ASP A 97 -9.28 0.84 24.08
N PRO A 98 -10.57 1.17 24.35
CA PRO A 98 -10.96 1.80 25.60
C PRO A 98 -10.59 0.99 26.86
N LEU A 99 -10.45 -0.34 26.73
CA LEU A 99 -10.10 -1.22 27.84
C LEU A 99 -8.60 -1.24 28.14
N ALA A 100 -7.78 -0.68 27.27
CA ALA A 100 -6.33 -0.61 27.46
C ALA A 100 -5.89 0.43 28.50
N THR A 101 -6.74 1.42 28.82
CA THR A 101 -6.40 2.52 29.73
C THR A 101 -5.86 2.07 31.11
N PRO A 102 -6.47 1.10 31.83
CA PRO A 102 -5.92 0.64 33.09
C PRO A 102 -4.52 0.04 32.94
N LYS A 103 -4.30 -0.70 31.86
CA LYS A 103 -3.01 -1.32 31.57
C LYS A 103 -1.94 -0.29 31.19
N LEU A 104 -2.34 0.78 30.48
CA LEU A 104 -1.45 1.90 30.17
C LEU A 104 -0.99 2.59 31.45
N ASN A 105 -1.89 2.77 32.44
CA ASN A 105 -1.53 3.32 33.74
C ASN A 105 -0.43 2.52 34.45
N GLU A 106 -0.50 1.17 34.39
CA GLU A 106 0.52 0.30 34.98
C GLU A 106 1.88 0.42 34.28
N LEU A 107 1.87 0.65 32.95
CA LEU A 107 3.05 0.76 32.12
C LEU A 107 3.61 2.18 32.01
N LEU A 108 2.89 3.16 32.54
CA LEU A 108 3.25 4.58 32.48
C LEU A 108 4.67 4.90 32.93
N PRO A 109 5.18 4.38 34.07
CA PRO A 109 6.55 4.64 34.49
C PRO A 109 7.58 4.23 33.44
N ARG A 110 7.36 3.06 32.80
CA ARG A 110 8.23 2.54 31.76
C ARG A 110 8.21 3.39 30.50
N VAL A 111 7.02 3.88 30.12
CA VAL A 111 6.88 4.80 28.97
C VAL A 111 7.63 6.09 29.23
N THR A 112 7.40 6.68 30.41
CA THR A 112 8.03 7.95 30.82
C THR A 112 9.54 7.82 30.87
N ASP A 113 10.07 6.74 31.42
CA ASP A 113 11.51 6.48 31.49
C ASP A 113 12.14 6.39 30.08
N ASN A 114 11.54 5.59 29.19
CA ASN A 114 12.02 5.47 27.82
C ASN A 114 12.00 6.80 27.06
N PHE A 115 10.98 7.62 27.29
CA PHE A 115 10.91 8.95 26.69
C PHE A 115 12.00 9.87 27.25
N GLN A 116 12.20 9.89 28.56
CA GLN A 116 13.23 10.72 29.19
C GLN A 116 14.62 10.35 28.74
N ILE A 117 14.94 9.04 28.62
CA ILE A 117 16.23 8.57 28.13
C ILE A 117 16.48 9.11 26.72
N TYR A 118 15.54 8.96 25.83
CA TYR A 118 15.68 9.41 24.45
C TYR A 118 15.76 10.93 24.33
N LEU A 119 14.87 11.65 25.01
CA LEU A 119 14.82 13.11 24.95
C LEU A 119 16.10 13.78 25.45
N ARG A 120 16.82 13.16 26.44
CA ARG A 120 18.10 13.67 26.94
C ARG A 120 19.24 13.55 25.94
N GLU A 121 19.13 12.65 24.96
CA GLU A 121 20.13 12.49 23.91
C GLU A 121 20.01 13.55 22.81
N LEU A 122 18.81 14.18 22.70
CA LEU A 122 18.54 15.17 21.65
C LEU A 122 19.20 16.50 21.93
N ARG A 123 19.61 17.15 20.85
CA ARG A 123 20.10 18.53 20.87
C ARG A 123 18.94 19.49 20.56
N PRO A 124 19.01 20.76 21.02
CA PRO A 124 18.03 21.76 20.63
C PRO A 124 17.85 21.87 19.11
N ASP A 125 18.94 21.76 18.34
CA ASP A 125 18.94 21.82 16.87
C ASP A 125 18.17 20.65 16.22
N ASP A 126 18.09 19.49 16.88
CA ASP A 126 17.35 18.32 16.37
C ASP A 126 15.84 18.55 16.41
N LEU A 127 15.38 19.50 17.18
CA LEU A 127 13.97 19.84 17.38
C LEU A 127 13.51 21.05 16.56
N VAL A 128 14.38 21.62 15.75
CA VAL A 128 14.07 22.80 14.94
C VAL A 128 13.33 22.41 13.66
N GLY A 129 12.25 23.13 13.38
CA GLY A 129 11.46 22.97 12.17
C GLY A 129 10.56 21.73 12.17
N SER A 130 9.72 21.62 11.15
CA SER A 130 8.73 20.55 11.02
C SER A 130 9.37 19.16 10.88
N ALA A 131 10.52 19.06 10.21
CA ALA A 131 11.21 17.79 10.03
C ALA A 131 11.75 17.22 11.36
N GLY A 132 12.28 18.07 12.25
CA GLY A 132 12.72 17.67 13.58
C GLY A 132 11.56 17.16 14.42
N LEU A 133 10.44 17.90 14.42
CA LEU A 133 9.23 17.51 15.14
C LEU A 133 8.65 16.19 14.64
N TYR A 134 8.63 15.98 13.34
CA TYR A 134 8.14 14.73 12.75
C TYR A 134 8.99 13.52 13.17
N ARG A 135 10.32 13.67 13.12
CA ARG A 135 11.26 12.64 13.57
C ARG A 135 11.08 12.33 15.05
N LEU A 136 10.95 13.36 15.88
CA LEU A 136 10.66 13.19 17.31
C LEU A 136 9.37 12.38 17.51
N LYS A 137 8.31 12.73 16.81
CA LYS A 137 7.02 12.06 16.90
C LYS A 137 7.12 10.57 16.54
N GLU A 138 7.76 10.25 15.42
CA GLU A 138 7.97 8.87 14.96
C GLU A 138 8.79 8.05 15.96
N GLU A 139 9.89 8.60 16.47
CA GLU A 139 10.72 7.92 17.46
C GLU A 139 9.99 7.66 18.78
N LEU A 140 9.22 8.63 19.27
CA LEU A 140 8.41 8.43 20.47
C LEU A 140 7.32 7.38 20.25
N LEU A 141 6.71 7.33 19.05
CA LEU A 141 5.71 6.33 18.69
C LEU A 141 6.30 4.92 18.68
N ILE A 142 7.49 4.75 18.12
CA ILE A 142 8.21 3.46 18.12
C ILE A 142 8.49 3.01 19.56
N ARG A 143 9.03 3.90 20.38
CA ARG A 143 9.42 3.61 21.76
C ARG A 143 8.24 3.28 22.67
N VAL A 144 7.13 4.02 22.55
CA VAL A 144 5.92 3.72 23.32
C VAL A 144 5.33 2.38 22.93
N ASN A 145 5.24 2.06 21.63
CA ASN A 145 4.73 0.76 21.19
C ASN A 145 5.58 -0.42 21.69
N GLN A 146 6.90 -0.25 21.79
CA GLN A 146 7.78 -1.24 22.39
C GLN A 146 7.56 -1.38 23.92
N ALA A 147 7.30 -0.26 24.61
CA ALA A 147 7.12 -0.24 26.04
C ALA A 147 5.79 -0.85 26.48
N VAL A 148 4.71 -0.62 25.73
CA VAL A 148 3.34 -0.99 26.10
C VAL A 148 2.82 -2.26 25.42
N ALA A 149 3.65 -2.94 24.63
CA ALA A 149 3.22 -4.17 23.96
C ALA A 149 2.53 -5.14 24.94
N PRO A 150 1.41 -5.77 24.57
CA PRO A 150 0.81 -5.88 23.24
C PRO A 150 -0.19 -4.76 22.87
N ILE A 151 -0.36 -3.73 23.70
CA ILE A 151 -1.22 -2.58 23.39
C ILE A 151 -0.63 -1.83 22.20
N LYS A 152 -1.48 -1.43 21.25
CA LYS A 152 -1.06 -0.66 20.09
C LYS A 152 -1.42 0.82 20.26
N ILE A 153 -0.43 1.68 20.23
CA ILE A 153 -0.57 3.12 20.12
C ILE A 153 -0.54 3.51 18.64
N ASN A 154 -1.54 4.27 18.21
CA ASN A 154 -1.68 4.68 16.81
C ASN A 154 -0.87 5.93 16.53
N ASP A 155 -0.87 6.88 17.47
CA ASP A 155 -0.20 8.17 17.30
C ASP A 155 0.25 8.77 18.63
N VAL A 156 1.19 9.71 18.53
CA VAL A 156 1.71 10.53 19.63
C VAL A 156 1.40 12.00 19.32
N LEU A 157 0.58 12.64 20.16
CA LEU A 157 0.17 14.01 19.95
C LEU A 157 0.92 14.95 20.91
N PHE A 158 1.56 15.97 20.35
CA PHE A 158 2.19 17.03 21.14
C PHE A 158 1.14 18.07 21.51
N LYS A 159 0.84 18.20 22.81
CA LYS A 159 -0.07 19.22 23.35
C LYS A 159 0.67 20.52 23.65
N GLU A 160 1.89 20.41 24.16
CA GLU A 160 2.76 21.54 24.47
C GLU A 160 4.21 21.12 24.30
N MET A 161 5.03 21.97 23.70
CA MET A 161 6.47 21.80 23.61
C MET A 161 7.16 23.17 23.79
N LEU A 162 8.00 23.28 24.83
CA LEU A 162 8.77 24.48 25.15
C LEU A 162 10.23 24.10 25.32
N ILE A 163 11.10 24.83 24.63
CA ILE A 163 12.56 24.76 24.78
C ILE A 163 13.02 26.06 25.45
N GLN A 164 13.74 25.96 26.54
CA GLN A 164 14.24 27.08 27.31
C GLN A 164 15.75 26.96 27.53
#